data_ef9ae7fc264cb4f296a13010e65f208f
#
_entry.id   ef9ae7fc264cb4f296a13010e65f208f
#
_cell.length_a   1.000
_cell.length_b   1.000
_cell.length_c   1.000
_cell.angle_alpha   90.00
_cell.angle_beta   90.00
_cell.angle_gamma   90.00
#
_symmetry.space_group_name_H-M   'P 1'
#
loop_
_entity.id
_entity.type
_entity.pdbx_description
1 polymer ?
#
loop_
_entity_poly.entity_id
_entity_poly.type
_entity_poly.pdbx_seq_one_letter_code
_entity_poly.pdbx_strand_id
1 'polypeptide(L)'
;MGELTRKFDWSETPLGPVDEWPQSLKTTLGIVLHSGFPMFLWWGEELIQFYNDAYRPSLGDNGKHPKALGQRGIECWPEIWHIIYPLILQVKTTGESFFLEDQLIPIYRNGKLEDVYWTFSYSAVYGEGGEIAGVLVVCHETTRKVETHRRLEETKLKLEQSETNFRQMVKQAPVAMCILLGADHRVEIVNDLMLEVWGKTAEAVLNKPVFVSVPEARHQGLESMLDSVYATGVPVVANERPVNLER
;
A
#
# COMPACT_ATOMS: atom_id res chain seq x y z
N MET A 1 -25.76 11.94 8.22
CA MET A 1 -25.61 13.38 7.87
C MET A 1 -26.92 14.03 7.44
N GLY A 2 -27.79 13.39 6.68
CA GLY A 2 -29.05 14.03 6.20
C GLY A 2 -29.94 14.60 7.29
N GLU A 3 -30.09 13.92 8.45
CA GLU A 3 -30.85 14.45 9.58
C GLU A 3 -30.16 15.67 10.24
N LEU A 4 -28.85 15.60 10.42
CA LEU A 4 -28.05 16.70 10.97
C LEU A 4 -28.14 17.95 10.09
N THR A 5 -28.02 17.78 8.77
CA THR A 5 -28.14 18.88 7.81
C THR A 5 -29.51 19.54 7.83
N ARG A 6 -30.61 18.75 8.00
CA ARG A 6 -31.97 19.29 8.11
C ARG A 6 -32.24 20.03 9.43
N LYS A 7 -31.59 19.62 10.52
CA LYS A 7 -31.74 20.24 11.85
C LYS A 7 -30.79 21.42 12.11
N PHE A 8 -29.78 21.59 11.25
CA PHE A 8 -28.80 22.64 11.38
C PHE A 8 -29.46 24.02 11.10
N ASP A 9 -29.14 25.01 11.91
CA ASP A 9 -29.63 26.39 11.70
C ASP A 9 -28.77 27.10 10.65
N TRP A 10 -29.21 27.03 9.40
CA TRP A 10 -28.52 27.64 8.27
C TRP A 10 -28.65 29.14 8.19
N SER A 11 -29.64 29.73 8.89
CA SER A 11 -29.82 31.18 8.90
C SER A 11 -28.64 31.93 9.52
N GLU A 12 -27.89 31.27 10.41
CA GLU A 12 -26.66 31.79 11.01
C GLU A 12 -25.42 31.67 10.10
N THR A 13 -25.58 31.09 8.91
CA THR A 13 -24.49 30.92 7.94
C THR A 13 -24.64 31.89 6.75
N PRO A 14 -23.58 32.15 6.00
CA PRO A 14 -23.66 32.95 4.76
C PRO A 14 -24.62 32.39 3.69
N LEU A 15 -25.09 31.15 3.84
CA LEU A 15 -26.04 30.50 2.91
C LEU A 15 -27.48 30.93 3.15
N GLY A 16 -27.79 31.45 4.34
CA GLY A 16 -29.18 31.78 4.71
C GLY A 16 -30.08 30.56 4.86
N PRO A 17 -31.39 30.77 5.05
CA PRO A 17 -32.36 29.72 5.28
C PRO A 17 -32.49 28.82 4.06
N VAL A 18 -32.77 27.52 4.30
CA VAL A 18 -32.83 26.45 3.26
C VAL A 18 -33.80 26.76 2.12
N ASP A 19 -34.87 27.47 2.42
CA ASP A 19 -35.89 27.85 1.43
C ASP A 19 -35.33 28.76 0.33
N GLU A 20 -34.36 29.59 0.67
CA GLU A 20 -33.68 30.54 -0.21
C GLU A 20 -32.52 29.90 -1.02
N TRP A 21 -32.14 28.67 -0.71
CA TRP A 21 -31.04 28.00 -1.41
C TRP A 21 -31.37 27.77 -2.89
N PRO A 22 -30.36 27.98 -3.77
CA PRO A 22 -30.50 27.68 -5.18
C PRO A 22 -30.78 26.18 -5.41
N GLN A 23 -31.47 25.87 -6.51
CA GLN A 23 -31.83 24.50 -6.83
C GLN A 23 -30.58 23.64 -7.09
N SER A 24 -29.54 24.21 -7.66
CA SER A 24 -28.25 23.57 -7.90
C SER A 24 -27.62 23.09 -6.58
N LEU A 25 -27.65 23.89 -5.49
CA LEU A 25 -27.18 23.47 -4.18
C LEU A 25 -28.06 22.32 -3.63
N LYS A 26 -29.39 22.48 -3.66
CA LYS A 26 -30.33 21.45 -3.16
C LYS A 26 -30.13 20.11 -3.87
N THR A 27 -29.98 20.14 -5.20
CA THR A 27 -29.76 18.95 -6.00
C THR A 27 -28.42 18.28 -5.72
N THR A 28 -27.33 19.07 -5.73
CA THR A 28 -25.98 18.57 -5.45
C THR A 28 -25.88 17.99 -4.05
N LEU A 29 -26.43 18.69 -3.07
CA LEU A 29 -26.44 18.21 -1.68
C LEU A 29 -27.27 16.93 -1.53
N GLY A 30 -28.37 16.80 -2.26
CA GLY A 30 -29.15 15.58 -2.33
C GLY A 30 -28.30 14.38 -2.83
N ILE A 31 -27.49 14.58 -3.87
CA ILE A 31 -26.56 13.57 -4.38
C ILE A 31 -25.50 13.22 -3.32
N VAL A 32 -24.85 14.24 -2.74
CA VAL A 32 -23.82 14.09 -1.71
C VAL A 32 -24.35 13.25 -0.53
N LEU A 33 -25.49 13.64 0.04
CA LEU A 33 -26.01 13.01 1.26
C LEU A 33 -26.47 11.57 1.08
N HIS A 34 -26.86 11.18 -0.14
CA HIS A 34 -27.31 9.80 -0.44
C HIS A 34 -26.23 8.91 -1.08
N SER A 35 -25.04 9.47 -1.36
CA SER A 35 -23.95 8.67 -1.92
C SER A 35 -23.34 7.73 -0.88
N GLY A 36 -23.05 6.48 -1.30
CA GLY A 36 -22.27 5.53 -0.55
C GLY A 36 -20.73 5.78 -0.62
N PHE A 37 -20.28 6.66 -1.53
CA PHE A 37 -18.90 7.10 -1.57
C PHE A 37 -18.65 8.30 -0.67
N PRO A 38 -17.48 8.43 -0.04
CA PRO A 38 -17.10 9.63 0.69
C PRO A 38 -17.14 10.86 -0.21
N MET A 39 -18.03 11.77 0.10
CA MET A 39 -18.22 13.02 -0.65
C MET A 39 -18.21 14.22 0.26
N PHE A 40 -17.69 15.31 -0.29
CA PHE A 40 -17.55 16.60 0.36
C PHE A 40 -17.92 17.71 -0.63
N LEU A 41 -18.60 18.74 -0.19
CA LEU A 41 -18.98 19.87 -1.01
C LEU A 41 -18.57 21.17 -0.32
N TRP A 42 -17.86 22.04 -1.02
CA TRP A 42 -17.69 23.43 -0.69
C TRP A 42 -18.60 24.28 -1.55
N TRP A 43 -19.35 25.18 -0.93
CA TRP A 43 -20.32 26.01 -1.63
C TRP A 43 -20.11 27.50 -1.33
N GLY A 44 -20.32 28.31 -2.38
CA GLY A 44 -20.23 29.76 -2.32
C GLY A 44 -18.81 30.31 -2.24
N GLU A 45 -18.70 31.62 -2.08
CA GLU A 45 -17.40 32.28 -1.99
C GLU A 45 -16.68 31.97 -0.67
N GLU A 46 -17.43 31.74 0.39
CA GLU A 46 -16.88 31.41 1.70
C GLU A 46 -16.59 29.94 1.89
N LEU A 47 -16.83 29.11 0.87
CA LEU A 47 -16.56 27.68 0.86
C LEU A 47 -17.20 26.97 2.05
N ILE A 48 -18.51 27.22 2.26
CA ILE A 48 -19.29 26.56 3.29
C ILE A 48 -19.38 25.07 2.98
N GLN A 49 -19.08 24.25 3.97
CA GLN A 49 -18.86 22.83 3.72
C GLN A 49 -20.00 21.91 4.15
N PHE A 50 -20.19 20.90 3.32
CA PHE A 50 -21.08 19.77 3.55
C PHE A 50 -20.33 18.46 3.32
N TYR A 51 -20.76 17.41 3.99
CA TYR A 51 -20.21 16.06 3.80
C TYR A 51 -21.24 14.99 4.13
N ASN A 52 -21.01 13.80 3.65
CA ASN A 52 -21.93 12.68 3.86
C ASN A 52 -21.48 11.73 4.98
N ASP A 53 -22.31 10.73 5.26
CA ASP A 53 -22.02 9.71 6.27
C ASP A 53 -20.81 8.85 5.91
N ALA A 54 -20.57 8.62 4.62
CA ALA A 54 -19.41 7.87 4.15
C ALA A 54 -18.07 8.64 4.38
N TYR A 55 -18.10 9.99 4.34
CA TYR A 55 -16.92 10.82 4.64
C TYR A 55 -16.68 11.00 6.14
N ARG A 56 -17.75 10.93 6.95
CA ARG A 56 -17.69 11.21 8.41
C ARG A 56 -16.57 10.46 9.15
N PRO A 57 -16.27 9.17 8.89
CA PRO A 57 -15.17 8.48 9.57
C PRO A 57 -13.81 9.13 9.36
N SER A 58 -13.60 9.79 8.21
CA SER A 58 -12.37 10.49 7.88
C SER A 58 -12.08 11.69 8.80
N LEU A 59 -13.10 12.22 9.46
CA LEU A 59 -12.97 13.31 10.43
C LEU A 59 -12.44 12.84 11.80
N GLY A 60 -12.36 11.53 12.02
CA GLY A 60 -11.87 10.90 13.24
C GLY A 60 -12.86 10.92 14.41
N ASP A 61 -12.54 10.11 15.41
CA ASP A 61 -13.26 10.11 16.68
C ASP A 61 -12.86 11.36 17.49
N ASN A 62 -13.86 12.04 18.09
CA ASN A 62 -13.68 13.32 18.78
C ASN A 62 -12.97 14.38 17.93
N GLY A 63 -13.08 14.27 16.60
CA GLY A 63 -12.47 15.19 15.65
C GLY A 63 -13.38 16.36 15.27
N LYS A 64 -13.37 16.73 14.00
CA LYS A 64 -14.08 17.91 13.47
C LYS A 64 -15.60 17.70 13.36
N HIS A 65 -16.11 16.46 13.32
CA HIS A 65 -17.56 16.18 13.34
C HIS A 65 -18.13 16.40 14.76
N PRO A 66 -19.32 17.03 14.94
CA PRO A 66 -20.22 17.57 13.89
C PRO A 66 -19.93 19.02 13.47
N LYS A 67 -19.01 19.72 14.14
CA LYS A 67 -18.74 21.17 13.96
C LYS A 67 -18.36 21.52 12.52
N ALA A 68 -17.75 20.59 11.80
CA ALA A 68 -17.35 20.79 10.42
C ALA A 68 -18.53 21.07 9.47
N LEU A 69 -19.76 20.66 9.81
CA LEU A 69 -20.93 20.96 8.98
C LEU A 69 -21.25 22.46 9.06
N GLY A 70 -21.38 23.11 7.92
CA GLY A 70 -21.70 24.53 7.83
C GLY A 70 -20.55 25.48 8.12
N GLN A 71 -19.35 24.96 8.49
CA GLN A 71 -18.16 25.78 8.70
C GLN A 71 -17.58 26.27 7.38
N ARG A 72 -16.84 27.38 7.42
CA ARG A 72 -15.97 27.82 6.33
C ARG A 72 -14.79 26.86 6.18
N GLY A 73 -14.39 26.56 4.95
CA GLY A 73 -13.29 25.64 4.72
C GLY A 73 -12.00 26.02 5.45
N ILE A 74 -11.61 27.28 5.41
CA ILE A 74 -10.40 27.79 6.09
C ILE A 74 -10.43 27.59 7.62
N GLU A 75 -11.60 27.70 8.23
CA GLU A 75 -11.77 27.53 9.68
C GLU A 75 -11.70 26.06 10.09
N CYS A 76 -12.22 25.19 9.24
CA CYS A 76 -12.23 23.76 9.52
C CYS A 76 -10.87 23.10 9.26
N TRP A 77 -10.15 23.54 8.23
CA TRP A 77 -8.93 22.91 7.75
C TRP A 77 -7.69 23.81 7.78
N PRO A 78 -7.41 24.55 8.88
CA PRO A 78 -6.29 25.48 8.93
C PRO A 78 -4.94 24.78 8.69
N GLU A 79 -4.80 23.52 9.14
CA GLU A 79 -3.58 22.74 9.02
C GLU A 79 -3.22 22.38 7.57
N ILE A 80 -4.20 22.22 6.69
CA ILE A 80 -4.00 21.82 5.29
C ILE A 80 -4.51 22.85 4.29
N TRP A 81 -4.95 24.01 4.73
CA TRP A 81 -5.55 25.01 3.85
C TRP A 81 -4.60 25.43 2.72
N HIS A 82 -3.33 25.55 3.02
CA HIS A 82 -2.28 25.87 2.05
C HIS A 82 -2.11 24.79 0.96
N ILE A 83 -2.56 23.56 1.21
CA ILE A 83 -2.54 22.44 0.24
C ILE A 83 -3.83 22.40 -0.57
N ILE A 84 -4.99 22.48 0.11
CA ILE A 84 -6.29 22.24 -0.55
C ILE A 84 -6.85 23.47 -1.24
N TYR A 85 -6.59 24.67 -0.73
CA TYR A 85 -7.12 25.91 -1.31
C TYR A 85 -6.66 26.16 -2.76
N PRO A 86 -5.38 25.99 -3.12
CA PRO A 86 -4.95 26.09 -4.51
C PRO A 86 -5.69 25.13 -5.45
N LEU A 87 -6.02 23.92 -5.01
CA LEU A 87 -6.78 22.94 -5.78
C LEU A 87 -8.23 23.38 -5.98
N ILE A 88 -8.86 23.92 -4.92
CA ILE A 88 -10.21 24.50 -4.99
C ILE A 88 -10.22 25.69 -5.96
N LEU A 89 -9.23 26.58 -5.83
CA LEU A 89 -9.12 27.77 -6.68
C LEU A 89 -8.93 27.41 -8.15
N GLN A 90 -8.12 26.40 -8.45
CA GLN A 90 -7.95 25.88 -9.82
C GLN A 90 -9.30 25.52 -10.43
N VAL A 91 -10.12 24.71 -9.72
CA VAL A 91 -11.44 24.31 -10.23
C VAL A 91 -12.37 25.51 -10.35
N LYS A 92 -12.40 26.43 -9.37
CA LYS A 92 -13.21 27.65 -9.40
C LYS A 92 -12.83 28.58 -10.56
N THR A 93 -11.57 28.59 -10.98
CA THR A 93 -11.07 29.47 -12.04
C THR A 93 -11.22 28.87 -13.42
N THR A 94 -10.92 27.58 -13.57
CA THR A 94 -10.88 26.92 -14.89
C THR A 94 -12.18 26.17 -15.25
N GLY A 95 -12.93 25.73 -14.24
CA GLY A 95 -14.05 24.81 -14.42
C GLY A 95 -13.63 23.36 -14.71
N GLU A 96 -12.34 23.13 -14.87
CA GLU A 96 -11.82 21.80 -15.19
C GLU A 96 -11.70 20.94 -13.93
N SER A 97 -12.22 19.72 -14.00
CA SER A 97 -12.04 18.72 -12.94
C SER A 97 -10.66 18.09 -13.05
N PHE A 98 -10.16 17.62 -11.90
CA PHE A 98 -8.94 16.82 -11.87
C PHE A 98 -9.08 15.64 -10.90
N PHE A 99 -8.18 14.68 -11.08
CA PHE A 99 -8.08 13.48 -10.26
C PHE A 99 -6.63 13.28 -9.81
N LEU A 100 -6.43 13.02 -8.53
CA LEU A 100 -5.12 12.74 -7.94
C LEU A 100 -5.18 11.46 -7.12
N GLU A 101 -4.16 10.61 -7.26
CA GLU A 101 -4.06 9.36 -6.54
C GLU A 101 -3.02 9.43 -5.42
N ASP A 102 -3.35 8.79 -4.29
CA ASP A 102 -2.45 8.52 -3.18
C ASP A 102 -1.67 9.77 -2.69
N GLN A 103 -2.34 10.93 -2.65
CA GLN A 103 -1.74 12.18 -2.21
C GLN A 103 -1.66 12.24 -0.68
N LEU A 104 -0.50 12.56 -0.15
CA LEU A 104 -0.32 12.81 1.28
C LEU A 104 -0.91 14.17 1.65
N ILE A 105 -2.00 14.15 2.39
CA ILE A 105 -2.63 15.33 2.97
C ILE A 105 -2.85 15.05 4.45
N PRO A 106 -1.96 15.51 5.34
CA PRO A 106 -2.07 15.22 6.76
C PRO A 106 -3.24 16.00 7.35
N ILE A 107 -4.05 15.35 8.19
CA ILE A 107 -5.20 15.99 8.84
C ILE A 107 -5.13 15.84 10.36
N TYR A 108 -5.63 16.86 11.07
CA TYR A 108 -5.76 16.79 12.52
C TYR A 108 -7.03 16.04 12.90
N ARG A 109 -6.87 14.82 13.39
CA ARG A 109 -7.94 13.96 13.89
C ARG A 109 -7.42 13.06 15.03
N ASN A 110 -8.32 12.50 15.83
CA ASN A 110 -7.96 11.62 16.96
C ASN A 110 -6.95 12.27 17.93
N GLY A 111 -6.99 13.62 18.07
CA GLY A 111 -6.13 14.38 18.97
C GLY A 111 -4.70 14.63 18.47
N LYS A 112 -4.38 14.29 17.23
CA LYS A 112 -3.06 14.50 16.63
C LYS A 112 -3.13 14.79 15.14
N LEU A 113 -2.05 15.31 14.57
CA LEU A 113 -1.86 15.39 13.13
C LEU A 113 -1.47 13.99 12.62
N GLU A 114 -2.26 13.43 11.71
CA GLU A 114 -2.01 12.12 11.09
C GLU A 114 -1.67 12.28 9.62
N ASP A 115 -0.64 11.55 9.18
CA ASP A 115 -0.33 11.41 7.76
C ASP A 115 -1.38 10.51 7.12
N VAL A 116 -2.16 11.08 6.22
CA VAL A 116 -3.26 10.40 5.54
C VAL A 116 -3.10 10.52 4.05
N TYR A 117 -3.21 9.40 3.35
CA TYR A 117 -3.17 9.37 1.89
C TYR A 117 -4.59 9.34 1.32
N TRP A 118 -4.79 10.17 0.30
CA TRP A 118 -6.08 10.37 -0.33
C TRP A 118 -6.00 10.18 -1.84
N THR A 119 -6.96 9.45 -2.37
CA THR A 119 -7.31 9.51 -3.80
C THR A 119 -8.59 10.30 -3.93
N PHE A 120 -8.59 11.35 -4.75
CA PHE A 120 -9.72 12.26 -4.85
C PHE A 120 -9.86 12.90 -6.22
N SER A 121 -11.09 13.33 -6.50
CA SER A 121 -11.42 14.18 -7.65
C SER A 121 -12.13 15.44 -7.16
N TYR A 122 -11.75 16.59 -7.69
CA TYR A 122 -12.42 17.87 -7.51
C TYR A 122 -13.13 18.24 -8.80
N SER A 123 -14.40 18.65 -8.71
CA SER A 123 -15.24 19.00 -9.86
C SER A 123 -16.03 20.26 -9.60
N ALA A 124 -16.18 21.12 -10.60
CA ALA A 124 -16.99 22.30 -10.52
C ALA A 124 -18.49 21.96 -10.38
N VAL A 125 -19.18 22.69 -9.54
CA VAL A 125 -20.64 22.69 -9.48
C VAL A 125 -21.13 24.07 -9.93
N TYR A 126 -21.97 24.06 -10.98
CA TYR A 126 -22.46 25.28 -11.58
C TYR A 126 -23.75 25.73 -10.90
N GLY A 127 -23.90 27.05 -10.74
CA GLY A 127 -25.11 27.71 -10.32
C GLY A 127 -26.10 27.92 -11.48
N GLU A 128 -27.24 28.54 -11.17
CA GLU A 128 -28.32 28.78 -12.12
C GLU A 128 -27.92 29.74 -13.25
N GLY A 129 -26.97 30.64 -12.99
CA GLY A 129 -26.45 31.60 -13.96
C GLY A 129 -25.29 31.07 -14.82
N GLY A 130 -24.86 29.82 -14.60
CA GLY A 130 -23.71 29.21 -15.29
C GLY A 130 -22.35 29.53 -14.64
N GLU A 131 -22.34 30.26 -13.53
CA GLU A 131 -21.15 30.50 -12.71
C GLU A 131 -20.75 29.23 -11.92
N ILE A 132 -19.50 29.12 -11.50
CA ILE A 132 -19.05 28.05 -10.63
C ILE A 132 -19.40 28.41 -9.17
N ALA A 133 -20.48 27.85 -8.69
CA ALA A 133 -21.02 28.13 -7.35
C ALA A 133 -20.44 27.24 -6.25
N GLY A 134 -19.85 26.11 -6.60
CA GLY A 134 -19.26 25.20 -5.62
C GLY A 134 -18.21 24.26 -6.20
N VAL A 135 -17.56 23.51 -5.32
CA VAL A 135 -16.60 22.45 -5.67
C VAL A 135 -17.01 21.16 -4.96
N LEU A 136 -17.34 20.16 -5.77
CA LEU A 136 -17.64 18.81 -5.30
C LEU A 136 -16.38 17.97 -5.24
N VAL A 137 -16.18 17.31 -4.12
CA VAL A 137 -15.07 16.38 -3.90
C VAL A 137 -15.62 14.97 -3.71
N VAL A 138 -15.13 14.05 -4.50
CA VAL A 138 -15.26 12.62 -4.27
C VAL A 138 -13.89 12.12 -3.85
N CYS A 139 -13.78 11.51 -2.69
CA CYS A 139 -12.48 11.12 -2.16
C CYS A 139 -12.54 9.74 -1.51
N HIS A 140 -11.37 9.13 -1.38
CA HIS A 140 -11.20 7.86 -0.70
C HIS A 140 -9.87 7.87 0.06
N GLU A 141 -9.92 7.47 1.33
CA GLU A 141 -8.69 7.33 2.12
C GLU A 141 -7.94 6.07 1.68
N THR A 142 -6.71 6.25 1.23
CA THR A 142 -5.86 5.16 0.69
C THR A 142 -4.65 4.86 1.57
N THR A 143 -4.59 5.40 2.78
CA THR A 143 -3.48 5.24 3.74
C THR A 143 -3.10 3.78 3.92
N ARG A 144 -4.08 2.91 4.19
CA ARG A 144 -3.83 1.48 4.38
C ARG A 144 -3.26 0.80 3.12
N LYS A 145 -3.73 1.19 1.93
CA LYS A 145 -3.22 0.68 0.63
C LYS A 145 -1.76 1.04 0.48
N VAL A 146 -1.41 2.33 0.64
CA VAL A 146 -0.05 2.85 0.49
C VAL A 146 0.90 2.21 1.50
N GLU A 147 0.52 2.15 2.78
CA GLU A 147 1.34 1.52 3.81
C GLU A 147 1.55 0.03 3.58
N THR A 148 0.51 -0.70 3.15
CA THR A 148 0.63 -2.13 2.86
C THR A 148 1.57 -2.37 1.69
N HIS A 149 1.44 -1.58 0.63
CA HIS A 149 2.32 -1.67 -0.54
C HIS A 149 3.77 -1.41 -0.15
N ARG A 150 4.04 -0.33 0.60
CA ARG A 150 5.39 -0.01 1.09
C ARG A 150 5.99 -1.13 1.94
N ARG A 151 5.21 -1.71 2.87
CA ARG A 151 5.68 -2.83 3.70
C ARG A 151 6.01 -4.07 2.87
N LEU A 152 5.21 -4.34 1.84
CA LEU A 152 5.46 -5.46 0.93
C LEU A 152 6.77 -5.28 0.17
N GLU A 153 7.02 -4.09 -0.36
CA GLU A 153 8.26 -3.77 -1.07
C GLU A 153 9.49 -3.85 -0.16
N GLU A 154 9.40 -3.29 1.05
CA GLU A 154 10.47 -3.38 2.06
C GLU A 154 10.78 -4.85 2.44
N THR A 155 9.75 -5.68 2.58
CA THR A 155 9.90 -7.09 2.92
C THR A 155 10.54 -7.87 1.78
N LYS A 156 10.11 -7.61 0.55
CA LYS A 156 10.69 -8.20 -0.67
C LYS A 156 12.18 -7.86 -0.78
N LEU A 157 12.54 -6.60 -0.61
CA LEU A 157 13.93 -6.15 -0.67
C LEU A 157 14.81 -6.83 0.40
N LYS A 158 14.29 -6.93 1.65
CA LYS A 158 14.99 -7.65 2.74
C LYS A 158 15.18 -9.13 2.43
N LEU A 159 14.18 -9.77 1.82
CA LEU A 159 14.28 -11.18 1.42
C LEU A 159 15.34 -11.39 0.35
N GLU A 160 15.33 -10.56 -0.69
CA GLU A 160 16.33 -10.59 -1.78
C GLU A 160 17.75 -10.37 -1.24
N GLN A 161 17.91 -9.41 -0.32
CA GLN A 161 19.19 -9.16 0.34
C GLN A 161 19.64 -10.35 1.19
N SER A 162 18.73 -10.96 1.95
CA SER A 162 19.01 -12.13 2.78
C SER A 162 19.42 -13.33 1.93
N GLU A 163 18.73 -13.57 0.82
CA GLU A 163 19.06 -14.64 -0.11
C GLU A 163 20.45 -14.42 -0.73
N THR A 164 20.73 -13.20 -1.16
CA THR A 164 22.04 -12.85 -1.72
C THR A 164 23.16 -13.09 -0.71
N ASN A 165 22.99 -12.61 0.52
CA ASN A 165 23.96 -12.80 1.60
C ASN A 165 24.17 -14.28 1.92
N PHE A 166 23.07 -15.06 1.96
CA PHE A 166 23.15 -16.50 2.19
C PHE A 166 23.92 -17.23 1.07
N ARG A 167 23.65 -16.93 -0.20
CA ARG A 167 24.39 -17.47 -1.33
C ARG A 167 25.88 -17.10 -1.27
N GLN A 168 26.20 -15.88 -0.87
CA GLN A 168 27.59 -15.44 -0.69
C GLN A 168 28.29 -16.16 0.46
N MET A 169 27.62 -16.36 1.60
CA MET A 169 28.17 -17.13 2.73
C MET A 169 28.52 -18.55 2.34
N VAL A 170 27.64 -19.25 1.59
CA VAL A 170 27.94 -20.58 1.10
C VAL A 170 29.12 -20.59 0.14
N LYS A 171 29.16 -19.64 -0.81
CA LYS A 171 30.26 -19.53 -1.78
C LYS A 171 31.62 -19.26 -1.15
N GLN A 172 31.65 -18.44 -0.10
CA GLN A 172 32.89 -18.04 0.60
C GLN A 172 33.26 -18.98 1.75
N ALA A 173 32.45 -20.00 2.03
CA ALA A 173 32.73 -20.93 3.11
C ALA A 173 34.09 -21.62 2.91
N PRO A 174 34.97 -21.69 3.95
CA PRO A 174 36.30 -22.32 3.85
C PRO A 174 36.25 -23.84 3.88
N VAL A 175 35.10 -24.44 3.63
CA VAL A 175 34.84 -25.88 3.57
C VAL A 175 34.04 -26.22 2.32
N ALA A 176 34.22 -27.39 1.76
CA ALA A 176 33.44 -27.88 0.63
C ALA A 176 31.95 -27.99 1.04
N MET A 177 31.09 -27.23 0.37
CA MET A 177 29.68 -27.08 0.74
C MET A 177 28.78 -26.99 -0.48
N CYS A 178 27.62 -27.68 -0.39
CA CYS A 178 26.53 -27.54 -1.35
C CYS A 178 25.17 -27.56 -0.64
N ILE A 179 24.18 -27.00 -1.28
CA ILE A 179 22.77 -27.06 -0.86
C ILE A 179 22.00 -27.82 -1.92
N LEU A 180 21.24 -28.79 -1.45
CA LEU A 180 20.41 -29.64 -2.28
C LEU A 180 18.94 -29.37 -1.97
N LEU A 181 18.10 -29.30 -2.98
CA LEU A 181 16.66 -29.08 -2.86
C LEU A 181 15.84 -30.22 -3.44
N GLY A 182 14.68 -30.45 -2.82
CA GLY A 182 13.68 -31.41 -3.29
C GLY A 182 14.06 -32.87 -3.09
N ALA A 183 13.14 -33.75 -3.40
CA ALA A 183 13.32 -35.20 -3.25
C ALA A 183 14.32 -35.80 -4.25
N ASP A 184 14.62 -35.08 -5.33
CA ASP A 184 15.64 -35.47 -6.32
C ASP A 184 17.04 -34.93 -6.01
N HIS A 185 17.19 -34.28 -4.83
CA HIS A 185 18.46 -33.73 -4.36
C HIS A 185 19.16 -32.84 -5.38
N ARG A 186 18.42 -31.90 -5.94
CA ARG A 186 18.89 -30.98 -6.96
C ARG A 186 19.87 -29.97 -6.39
N VAL A 187 21.00 -29.78 -7.01
CA VAL A 187 22.04 -28.83 -6.58
C VAL A 187 21.57 -27.41 -6.83
N GLU A 188 21.24 -26.69 -5.77
CA GLU A 188 20.81 -25.29 -5.80
C GLU A 188 21.99 -24.32 -5.65
N ILE A 189 22.87 -24.58 -4.69
CA ILE A 189 24.06 -23.79 -4.44
C ILE A 189 25.25 -24.72 -4.23
N VAL A 190 26.39 -24.37 -4.79
CA VAL A 190 27.64 -25.09 -4.60
C VAL A 190 28.80 -24.09 -4.56
N ASN A 191 29.78 -24.32 -3.68
CA ASN A 191 30.99 -23.50 -3.65
C ASN A 191 32.14 -24.14 -4.45
N ASP A 192 33.19 -23.35 -4.72
CA ASP A 192 34.32 -23.76 -5.53
C ASP A 192 35.04 -24.98 -4.94
N LEU A 193 35.18 -25.03 -3.61
CA LEU A 193 35.80 -26.14 -2.92
C LEU A 193 35.04 -27.47 -3.16
N MET A 194 33.69 -27.42 -3.16
CA MET A 194 32.91 -28.62 -3.46
C MET A 194 33.04 -29.02 -4.95
N LEU A 195 33.09 -28.03 -5.84
CA LEU A 195 33.34 -28.28 -7.27
C LEU A 195 34.71 -28.95 -7.49
N GLU A 196 35.75 -28.51 -6.78
CA GLU A 196 37.05 -29.11 -6.78
C GLU A 196 37.01 -30.57 -6.27
N VAL A 197 36.31 -30.81 -5.16
CA VAL A 197 36.09 -32.19 -4.64
C VAL A 197 35.43 -33.10 -5.66
N TRP A 198 34.39 -32.59 -6.34
CA TRP A 198 33.67 -33.38 -7.37
C TRP A 198 34.42 -33.48 -8.70
N GLY A 199 35.41 -32.62 -8.95
CA GLY A 199 36.08 -32.52 -10.25
C GLY A 199 35.14 -32.06 -11.37
N LYS A 200 34.15 -31.23 -11.05
CA LYS A 200 33.08 -30.79 -11.98
C LYS A 200 33.04 -29.26 -12.05
N THR A 201 32.47 -28.73 -13.12
CA THR A 201 32.17 -27.32 -13.26
C THR A 201 30.78 -27.01 -12.71
N ALA A 202 30.57 -25.73 -12.31
CA ALA A 202 29.26 -25.27 -11.81
C ALA A 202 28.13 -25.54 -12.83
N GLU A 203 28.36 -25.31 -14.11
CA GLU A 203 27.40 -25.54 -15.19
C GLU A 203 27.02 -27.05 -15.35
N ALA A 204 27.92 -27.92 -14.97
CA ALA A 204 27.69 -29.38 -15.05
C ALA A 204 26.76 -29.86 -13.93
N VAL A 205 26.72 -29.15 -12.77
CA VAL A 205 26.03 -29.64 -11.57
C VAL A 205 24.83 -28.80 -11.17
N LEU A 206 24.85 -27.47 -11.33
CA LEU A 206 23.77 -26.57 -10.90
C LEU A 206 22.44 -26.93 -11.57
N ASN A 207 21.37 -26.86 -10.80
CA ASN A 207 19.99 -27.17 -11.19
C ASN A 207 19.78 -28.62 -11.70
N LYS A 208 20.70 -29.52 -11.40
CA LYS A 208 20.59 -30.97 -11.76
C LYS A 208 20.57 -31.81 -10.50
N PRO A 209 19.93 -32.98 -10.53
CA PRO A 209 20.04 -33.96 -9.43
C PRO A 209 21.52 -34.30 -9.20
N VAL A 210 21.95 -34.28 -7.93
CA VAL A 210 23.37 -34.49 -7.58
C VAL A 210 23.88 -35.85 -8.10
N PHE A 211 23.05 -36.90 -8.05
CA PHE A 211 23.41 -38.25 -8.51
C PHE A 211 23.37 -38.44 -10.02
N VAL A 212 22.92 -37.45 -10.79
CA VAL A 212 23.10 -37.37 -12.24
C VAL A 212 24.46 -36.74 -12.56
N SER A 213 24.86 -35.75 -11.77
CA SER A 213 26.11 -35.00 -11.94
C SER A 213 27.33 -35.74 -11.36
N VAL A 214 27.12 -36.51 -10.29
CA VAL A 214 28.12 -37.27 -9.54
C VAL A 214 27.57 -38.70 -9.32
N PRO A 215 27.42 -39.51 -10.39
CA PRO A 215 26.76 -40.83 -10.33
C PRO A 215 27.50 -41.82 -9.45
N GLU A 216 28.81 -41.73 -9.35
CA GLU A 216 29.65 -42.55 -8.50
C GLU A 216 29.31 -42.44 -7.02
N ALA A 217 28.81 -41.33 -6.57
CA ALA A 217 28.37 -41.09 -5.19
C ALA A 217 27.10 -41.90 -4.82
N ARG A 218 26.26 -42.22 -5.79
CA ARG A 218 25.00 -42.95 -5.59
C ARG A 218 25.20 -44.33 -4.99
N HIS A 219 26.12 -45.10 -5.55
CA HIS A 219 26.36 -46.50 -5.17
C HIS A 219 27.13 -46.64 -3.83
N GLN A 220 27.54 -45.55 -3.25
CA GLN A 220 28.29 -45.53 -1.97
C GLN A 220 27.39 -45.27 -0.77
N GLY A 221 26.07 -45.37 -0.93
CA GLY A 221 25.07 -45.18 0.16
C GLY A 221 24.80 -43.74 0.53
N LEU A 222 25.29 -42.78 -0.25
CA LEU A 222 25.04 -41.36 0.02
C LEU A 222 23.59 -40.96 -0.32
N GLU A 223 22.98 -41.61 -1.34
CA GLU A 223 21.58 -41.36 -1.69
C GLU A 223 20.64 -41.70 -0.52
N SER A 224 20.77 -42.87 0.08
CA SER A 224 19.93 -43.27 1.22
C SER A 224 20.12 -42.39 2.45
N MET A 225 21.32 -41.85 2.64
CA MET A 225 21.57 -40.88 3.72
C MET A 225 20.85 -39.56 3.46
N LEU A 226 20.93 -39.01 2.24
CA LEU A 226 20.24 -37.80 1.86
C LEU A 226 18.72 -37.96 1.90
N ASP A 227 18.21 -39.11 1.41
CA ASP A 227 16.78 -39.44 1.49
C ASP A 227 16.30 -39.50 2.94
N SER A 228 17.09 -40.07 3.84
CA SER A 228 16.78 -40.11 5.27
C SER A 228 16.73 -38.71 5.88
N VAL A 229 17.72 -37.86 5.57
CA VAL A 229 17.75 -36.49 6.05
C VAL A 229 16.56 -35.68 5.51
N TYR A 230 16.26 -35.83 4.22
CA TYR A 230 15.13 -35.17 3.57
C TYR A 230 13.78 -35.58 4.17
N ALA A 231 13.61 -36.89 4.42
CA ALA A 231 12.35 -37.42 4.95
C ALA A 231 12.14 -37.10 6.45
N THR A 232 13.21 -37.10 7.24
CA THR A 232 13.13 -37.02 8.71
C THR A 232 13.50 -35.65 9.28
N GLY A 233 14.25 -34.85 8.54
CA GLY A 233 14.86 -33.60 9.03
C GLY A 233 15.98 -33.82 10.06
N VAL A 234 16.39 -35.09 10.31
CA VAL A 234 17.43 -35.40 11.27
C VAL A 234 18.79 -35.40 10.59
N PRO A 235 19.76 -34.59 11.08
CA PRO A 235 21.09 -34.53 10.46
C PRO A 235 21.83 -35.84 10.62
N VAL A 236 22.57 -36.24 9.56
CA VAL A 236 23.44 -37.42 9.57
C VAL A 236 24.90 -36.94 9.52
N VAL A 237 25.73 -37.47 10.41
CA VAL A 237 27.16 -37.18 10.46
C VAL A 237 27.91 -38.49 10.13
N ALA A 238 28.78 -38.45 9.11
CA ALA A 238 29.65 -39.54 8.75
C ALA A 238 31.11 -39.10 8.92
N ASN A 239 31.81 -39.73 9.85
CA ASN A 239 33.23 -39.47 10.09
C ASN A 239 34.10 -40.49 9.31
N GLU A 240 35.18 -40.00 8.67
CA GLU A 240 36.20 -40.81 8.00
C GLU A 240 35.66 -41.84 6.99
N ARG A 241 34.52 -41.54 6.34
CA ARG A 241 33.94 -42.40 5.31
C ARG A 241 34.64 -42.12 3.98
N PRO A 242 35.32 -43.13 3.38
CA PRO A 242 35.92 -42.96 2.06
C PRO A 242 34.82 -42.85 1.00
N VAL A 243 34.93 -41.85 0.13
CA VAL A 243 34.08 -41.69 -1.06
C VAL A 243 34.98 -41.63 -2.27
N ASN A 244 34.78 -42.58 -3.19
CA ASN A 244 35.54 -42.61 -4.44
C ASN A 244 34.83 -41.77 -5.49
N LEU A 245 35.50 -40.77 -6.03
CA LEU A 245 34.98 -39.86 -7.06
C LEU A 245 35.87 -40.00 -8.31
N GLU A 246 35.22 -40.08 -9.48
CA GLU A 246 35.92 -40.00 -10.77
C GLU A 246 36.17 -38.52 -11.11
N ARG A 247 37.45 -38.14 -11.14
CA ARG A 247 37.89 -36.77 -11.45
C ARG A 247 38.14 -36.56 -12.92
#